data_fa0a34df00c927400c3d72d275c27a53
#
_entry.id   fa0a34df00c927400c3d72d275c27a53
#
_cell.length_a   1.000
_cell.length_b   1.000
_cell.length_c   1.000
_cell.angle_alpha   90.00
_cell.angle_beta   90.00
_cell.angle_gamma   90.00
#
_symmetry.space_group_name_H-M   'P 1'
#
loop_
_entity.id
_entity.type
_entity.pdbx_description
1 polymer ?
#
loop_
_entity_poly.entity_id
_entity_poly.type
_entity_poly.pdbx_seq_one_letter_code
_entity_poly.pdbx_strand_id
1 'polypeptide(L)'
;MNLNQLQYFKILAQEEHYTRAAQMLSITQPSLSHAIAQLEEELGTRLFEKKGRNIVLTRYGKLFLPYVEESLKVLEEGVQRTRELNGSKEGIIHLAYIYTMGSNFTPKMVRNFLDAYPDYHIDFHFTVGTTGDILVGLKED
;
A
#
# COMPACT_ATOMS: atom_id res chain seq x y z
N MET A 1 16.37 10.75 -6.65
CA MET A 1 15.05 10.16 -6.28
C MET A 1 15.11 8.66 -6.48
N ASN A 2 14.68 7.87 -5.51
CA ASN A 2 14.64 6.41 -5.59
C ASN A 2 13.34 5.86 -4.99
N LEU A 3 13.06 4.59 -5.21
CA LEU A 3 11.81 3.94 -4.82
C LEU A 3 11.56 3.98 -3.31
N ASN A 4 12.61 3.80 -2.50
CA ASN A 4 12.48 3.86 -1.04
C ASN A 4 12.07 5.27 -0.58
N GLN A 5 12.63 6.32 -1.17
CA GLN A 5 12.25 7.69 -0.85
C GLN A 5 10.77 7.97 -1.18
N LEU A 6 10.25 7.41 -2.27
CA LEU A 6 8.83 7.53 -2.64
C LEU A 6 7.94 6.77 -1.65
N GLN A 7 8.32 5.55 -1.26
CA GLN A 7 7.60 4.79 -0.22
C GLN A 7 7.62 5.52 1.13
N TYR A 8 8.77 6.07 1.54
CA TYR A 8 8.91 6.84 2.78
C TYR A 8 8.04 8.09 2.76
N PHE A 9 8.01 8.80 1.62
CA PHE A 9 7.15 9.96 1.45
C PHE A 9 5.67 9.60 1.58
N LYS A 10 5.20 8.53 0.92
CA LYS A 10 3.81 8.04 1.01
C LYS A 10 3.42 7.71 2.46
N ILE A 11 4.22 6.90 3.16
CA ILE A 11 3.94 6.51 4.55
C ILE A 11 3.98 7.73 5.49
N LEU A 12 4.94 8.63 5.32
CA LEU A 12 5.01 9.85 6.13
C LEU A 12 3.83 10.79 5.87
N ALA A 13 3.31 10.84 4.65
CA ALA A 13 2.11 11.60 4.30
C ALA A 13 0.85 11.07 5.00
N GLN A 14 0.74 9.75 5.17
CA GLN A 14 -0.38 9.11 5.87
C GLN A 14 -0.30 9.28 7.39
N GLU A 15 0.90 9.17 7.96
CA GLU A 15 1.12 9.21 9.40
C GLU A 15 1.20 10.62 9.98
N GLU A 16 1.59 11.60 9.18
CA GLU A 16 1.85 12.99 9.57
C GLU A 16 2.77 13.12 10.82
N HIS A 17 3.57 12.06 11.08
CA HIS A 17 4.43 11.97 12.26
C HIS A 17 5.67 11.11 11.98
N TYR A 18 6.86 11.74 12.00
CA TYR A 18 8.14 11.09 11.66
C TYR A 18 8.43 9.81 12.46
N THR A 19 8.20 9.82 13.77
CA THR A 19 8.53 8.66 14.61
C THR A 19 7.63 7.47 14.31
N ARG A 20 6.31 7.69 14.11
CA ARG A 20 5.38 6.62 13.74
C ARG A 20 5.68 6.07 12.36
N ALA A 21 5.89 6.94 11.38
CA ALA A 21 6.25 6.52 10.03
C ALA A 21 7.56 5.71 10.01
N ALA A 22 8.57 6.13 10.76
CA ALA A 22 9.83 5.40 10.87
C ALA A 22 9.65 4.01 11.51
N GLN A 23 8.81 3.88 12.53
CA GLN A 23 8.45 2.59 13.13
C GLN A 23 7.75 1.66 12.14
N MET A 24 6.77 2.17 11.38
CA MET A 24 6.08 1.39 10.35
C MET A 24 7.04 0.90 9.26
N LEU A 25 8.01 1.73 8.90
CA LEU A 25 9.03 1.41 7.90
C LEU A 25 10.18 0.56 8.46
N SER A 26 10.21 0.26 9.76
CA SER A 26 11.29 -0.46 10.44
C SER A 26 12.67 0.21 10.26
N ILE A 27 12.71 1.54 10.24
CA ILE A 27 13.92 2.35 10.12
C ILE A 27 14.02 3.36 11.29
N THR A 28 15.16 4.02 11.40
CA THR A 28 15.33 5.10 12.39
C THR A 28 14.70 6.41 11.89
N GLN A 29 14.19 7.22 12.81
CA GLN A 29 13.63 8.54 12.46
C GLN A 29 14.66 9.46 11.77
N PRO A 30 15.95 9.52 12.17
CA PRO A 30 16.95 10.27 11.42
C PRO A 30 17.12 9.80 9.98
N SER A 31 17.09 8.47 9.74
CA SER A 31 17.20 7.93 8.37
C SER A 31 16.00 8.35 7.50
N LEU A 32 14.80 8.30 8.06
CA LEU A 32 13.60 8.79 7.36
C LEU A 32 13.71 10.29 7.06
N SER A 33 14.08 11.08 8.05
CA SER A 33 14.24 12.54 7.89
C SER A 33 15.27 12.90 6.82
N HIS A 34 16.41 12.20 6.79
CA HIS A 34 17.44 12.40 5.78
C HIS A 34 16.93 12.03 4.36
N ALA A 35 16.25 10.89 4.22
CA ALA A 35 15.73 10.46 2.93
C ALA A 35 14.68 11.44 2.36
N ILE A 36 13.81 11.98 3.22
CA ILE A 36 12.82 13.01 2.82
C ILE A 36 13.53 14.31 2.45
N ALA A 37 14.53 14.75 3.23
CA ALA A 37 15.29 15.95 2.90
C ALA A 37 15.99 15.85 1.55
N GLN A 38 16.58 14.70 1.22
CA GLN A 38 17.18 14.46 -0.10
C GLN A 38 16.15 14.50 -1.23
N LEU A 39 14.95 13.93 -1.02
CA LEU A 39 13.85 13.99 -1.99
C LEU A 39 13.39 15.44 -2.23
N GLU A 40 13.23 16.21 -1.16
CA GLU A 40 12.88 17.64 -1.22
C GLU A 40 13.95 18.49 -1.92
N GLU A 41 15.23 18.20 -1.67
CA GLU A 41 16.36 18.86 -2.33
C GLU A 41 16.36 18.60 -3.83
N GLU A 42 16.16 17.35 -4.24
CA GLU A 42 16.10 16.96 -5.67
C GLU A 42 14.92 17.62 -6.39
N LEU A 43 13.76 17.72 -5.71
CA LEU A 43 12.57 18.39 -6.26
C LEU A 43 12.64 19.93 -6.18
N GLY A 44 13.64 20.47 -5.46
CA GLY A 44 13.80 21.92 -5.26
C GLY A 44 12.67 22.54 -4.42
N THR A 45 11.92 21.74 -3.66
CA THR A 45 10.78 22.24 -2.87
C THR A 45 10.51 21.39 -1.64
N ARG A 46 9.85 22.00 -0.63
CA ARG A 46 9.41 21.29 0.58
C ARG A 46 8.10 20.57 0.32
N LEU A 47 8.05 19.30 0.67
CA LEU A 47 6.86 18.46 0.60
C LEU A 47 6.07 18.48 1.92
N PHE A 48 6.77 18.73 3.05
CA PHE A 48 6.18 18.82 4.38
C PHE A 48 6.47 20.16 5.06
N GLU A 49 5.55 20.57 5.91
CA GLU A 49 5.69 21.74 6.79
C GLU A 49 5.23 21.39 8.22
N LYS A 50 5.76 22.11 9.22
CA LYS A 50 5.37 21.92 10.61
C LYS A 50 4.02 22.57 10.87
N LYS A 51 3.13 21.84 11.55
CA LYS A 51 1.87 22.34 12.08
C LYS A 51 1.73 21.94 13.55
N GLY A 52 2.14 22.82 14.45
CA GLY A 52 2.21 22.52 15.87
C GLY A 52 3.26 21.42 16.16
N ARG A 53 2.83 20.32 16.76
CA ARG A 53 3.69 19.15 17.06
C ARG A 53 3.79 18.14 15.92
N ASN A 54 2.92 18.26 14.93
CA ASN A 54 2.86 17.36 13.77
C ASN A 54 3.47 18.03 12.53
N ILE A 55 3.55 17.26 11.47
CA ILE A 55 3.85 17.73 10.13
C ILE A 55 2.63 17.51 9.24
N VAL A 56 2.48 18.33 8.21
CA VAL A 56 1.44 18.18 7.19
C VAL A 56 2.05 18.38 5.81
N LEU A 57 1.39 17.88 4.79
CA LEU A 57 1.79 18.11 3.41
C LEU A 57 1.64 19.59 3.04
N THR A 58 2.65 20.15 2.40
CA THR A 58 2.57 21.42 1.69
C THR A 58 1.66 21.28 0.46
N ARG A 59 1.38 22.38 -0.24
CA ARG A 59 0.70 22.34 -1.55
C ARG A 59 1.43 21.46 -2.56
N TYR A 60 2.76 21.43 -2.51
CA TYR A 60 3.60 20.62 -3.40
C TYR A 60 3.54 19.14 -3.03
N GLY A 61 3.57 18.82 -1.72
CA GLY A 61 3.38 17.47 -1.24
C GLY A 61 2.01 16.90 -1.63
N LYS A 62 0.94 17.70 -1.49
CA LYS A 62 -0.42 17.33 -1.91
C LYS A 62 -0.54 17.09 -3.42
N LEU A 63 0.17 17.89 -4.22
CA LEU A 63 0.23 17.70 -5.66
C LEU A 63 0.99 16.42 -6.03
N PHE A 64 2.11 16.16 -5.36
CA PHE A 64 3.02 15.06 -5.70
C PHE A 64 2.52 13.68 -5.23
N LEU A 65 1.77 13.63 -4.12
CA LEU A 65 1.33 12.37 -3.49
C LEU A 65 0.57 11.44 -4.45
N PRO A 66 -0.47 11.88 -5.20
CA PRO A 66 -1.20 10.97 -6.09
C PRO A 66 -0.31 10.35 -7.18
N TYR A 67 0.65 11.11 -7.71
CA TYR A 67 1.60 10.56 -8.69
C TYR A 67 2.53 9.50 -8.10
N VAL A 68 2.95 9.68 -6.84
CA VAL A 68 3.76 8.69 -6.12
C VAL A 68 2.94 7.42 -5.86
N GLU A 69 1.70 7.55 -5.39
CA GLU A 69 0.82 6.42 -5.11
C GLU A 69 0.53 5.61 -6.38
N GLU A 70 0.19 6.28 -7.48
CA GLU A 70 -0.05 5.64 -8.77
C GLU A 70 1.21 4.95 -9.31
N SER A 71 2.37 5.61 -9.23
CA SER A 71 3.64 5.03 -9.69
C SER A 71 4.02 3.78 -8.90
N LEU A 72 3.85 3.79 -7.58
CA LEU A 72 4.11 2.64 -6.72
C LEU A 72 3.13 1.50 -7.02
N LYS A 73 1.84 1.80 -7.25
CA LYS A 73 0.81 0.81 -7.64
C LYS A 73 1.19 0.13 -8.97
N VAL A 74 1.53 0.90 -9.99
CA VAL A 74 1.91 0.36 -11.32
C VAL A 74 3.15 -0.52 -11.24
N LEU A 75 4.14 -0.13 -10.42
CA LEU A 75 5.33 -0.96 -10.22
C LEU A 75 4.99 -2.28 -9.52
N GLU A 76 4.13 -2.25 -8.51
CA GLU A 76 3.68 -3.44 -7.79
C GLU A 76 2.92 -4.41 -8.71
N GLU A 77 2.02 -3.89 -9.55
CA GLU A 77 1.33 -4.66 -10.59
C GLU A 77 2.33 -5.30 -11.58
N GLY A 78 3.36 -4.56 -12.01
CA GLY A 78 4.40 -5.07 -12.89
C GLY A 78 5.19 -6.22 -12.26
N VAL A 79 5.55 -6.08 -10.98
CA VAL A 79 6.22 -7.15 -10.21
C VAL A 79 5.33 -8.39 -10.12
N GLN A 80 4.05 -8.20 -9.79
CA GLN A 80 3.10 -9.30 -9.67
C GLN A 80 2.93 -10.04 -11.01
N ARG A 81 2.68 -9.33 -12.10
CA ARG A 81 2.57 -9.94 -13.45
C ARG A 81 3.84 -10.69 -13.86
N THR A 82 5.00 -10.15 -13.51
CA THR A 82 6.28 -10.81 -13.80
C THR A 82 6.42 -12.12 -13.02
N ARG A 83 6.00 -12.15 -11.76
CA ARG A 83 5.99 -13.36 -10.92
C ARG A 83 5.02 -14.41 -11.49
N GLU A 84 3.83 -14.00 -11.90
CA GLU A 84 2.83 -14.87 -12.53
C GLU A 84 3.38 -15.53 -13.82
N LEU A 85 4.03 -14.76 -14.69
CA LEU A 85 4.68 -15.27 -15.89
C LEU A 85 5.83 -16.26 -15.61
N ASN A 86 6.50 -16.08 -14.48
CA ASN A 86 7.61 -16.96 -14.06
C ASN A 86 7.14 -18.28 -13.41
N GLY A 87 5.83 -18.58 -13.45
CA GLY A 87 5.24 -19.75 -12.84
C GLY A 87 5.32 -19.75 -11.31
N SER A 88 5.43 -18.57 -10.72
CA SER A 88 5.40 -18.41 -9.26
C SER A 88 4.07 -18.93 -8.74
N LYS A 89 4.14 -19.91 -7.85
CA LYS A 89 2.97 -20.42 -7.11
C LYS A 89 2.63 -19.54 -5.90
N GLU A 90 3.14 -18.33 -5.87
CA GLU A 90 2.93 -17.32 -4.82
C GLU A 90 2.09 -16.18 -5.38
N GLY A 91 1.17 -15.67 -4.58
CA GLY A 91 0.34 -14.54 -4.99
C GLY A 91 -0.50 -13.99 -3.86
N ILE A 92 -1.18 -12.87 -4.15
CA ILE A 92 -2.15 -12.26 -3.24
C ILE A 92 -3.52 -12.30 -3.91
N ILE A 93 -4.53 -12.79 -3.17
CA ILE A 93 -5.92 -12.74 -3.60
C ILE A 93 -6.68 -11.77 -2.69
N HIS A 94 -7.15 -10.66 -3.26
CA HIS A 94 -8.06 -9.75 -2.58
C HIS A 94 -9.50 -10.27 -2.72
N LEU A 95 -10.07 -10.70 -1.62
CA LEU A 95 -11.42 -11.29 -1.59
C LEU A 95 -12.39 -10.36 -0.87
N ALA A 96 -13.23 -9.68 -1.64
CA ALA A 96 -14.31 -8.86 -1.10
C ALA A 96 -15.61 -9.67 -1.02
N TYR A 97 -16.31 -9.63 0.12
CA TYR A 97 -17.56 -10.35 0.31
C TYR A 97 -18.54 -9.62 1.23
N ILE A 98 -19.84 -9.92 1.05
CA ILE A 98 -20.90 -9.37 1.89
C ILE A 98 -20.98 -10.13 3.23
N TYR A 99 -21.44 -9.45 4.27
CA TYR A 99 -21.51 -9.99 5.65
C TYR A 99 -22.12 -11.38 5.77
N THR A 100 -23.17 -11.67 4.99
CA THR A 100 -23.87 -12.95 5.04
C THR A 100 -23.05 -14.12 4.53
N MET A 101 -21.99 -13.88 3.76
CA MET A 101 -21.10 -14.92 3.22
C MET A 101 -19.89 -15.21 4.12
N GLY A 102 -19.61 -14.33 5.09
CA GLY A 102 -18.41 -14.39 5.90
C GLY A 102 -18.31 -15.58 6.84
N SER A 103 -19.45 -16.03 7.40
CA SER A 103 -19.44 -17.06 8.46
C SER A 103 -19.17 -18.48 7.97
N ASN A 104 -19.68 -18.85 6.79
CA ASN A 104 -19.60 -20.23 6.30
C ASN A 104 -19.08 -20.37 4.88
N PHE A 105 -19.54 -19.51 3.96
CA PHE A 105 -19.23 -19.67 2.54
C PHE A 105 -17.76 -19.32 2.25
N THR A 106 -17.32 -18.14 2.67
CA THR A 106 -15.95 -17.64 2.38
C THR A 106 -14.87 -18.52 2.97
N PRO A 107 -14.89 -18.92 4.26
CA PRO A 107 -13.88 -19.82 4.83
C PRO A 107 -13.83 -21.19 4.15
N LYS A 108 -15.00 -21.73 3.79
CA LYS A 108 -15.08 -23.02 3.09
C LYS A 108 -14.51 -22.93 1.67
N MET A 109 -14.79 -21.85 0.95
CA MET A 109 -14.25 -21.61 -0.38
C MET A 109 -12.72 -21.49 -0.36
N VAL A 110 -12.17 -20.71 0.56
CA VAL A 110 -10.72 -20.55 0.74
C VAL A 110 -10.06 -21.88 1.08
N ARG A 111 -10.65 -22.64 2.00
CA ARG A 111 -10.13 -23.97 2.36
C ARG A 111 -10.14 -24.93 1.17
N ASN A 112 -11.24 -24.99 0.42
CA ASN A 112 -11.33 -25.81 -0.79
C ASN A 112 -10.26 -25.43 -1.82
N PHE A 113 -9.98 -24.14 -1.97
CA PHE A 113 -8.93 -23.67 -2.85
C PHE A 113 -7.54 -24.14 -2.38
N LEU A 114 -7.21 -23.97 -1.10
CA LEU A 114 -5.93 -24.39 -0.54
C LEU A 114 -5.74 -25.93 -0.62
N ASP A 115 -6.80 -26.68 -0.39
CA ASP A 115 -6.78 -28.15 -0.50
C ASP A 115 -6.61 -28.63 -1.96
N ALA A 116 -7.18 -27.90 -2.92
CA ALA A 116 -7.05 -28.21 -4.35
C ALA A 116 -5.69 -27.82 -4.94
N TYR A 117 -5.04 -26.80 -4.36
CA TYR A 117 -3.78 -26.25 -4.83
C TYR A 117 -2.73 -26.16 -3.71
N PRO A 118 -2.29 -27.27 -3.11
CA PRO A 118 -1.41 -27.29 -1.93
C PRO A 118 -0.02 -26.69 -2.19
N ASP A 119 0.39 -26.65 -3.44
CA ASP A 119 1.70 -26.08 -3.85
C ASP A 119 1.68 -24.56 -4.02
N TYR A 120 0.50 -23.92 -3.91
CA TYR A 120 0.35 -22.47 -4.06
C TYR A 120 0.46 -21.82 -2.70
N HIS A 121 1.30 -20.78 -2.61
CA HIS A 121 1.46 -19.92 -1.44
C HIS A 121 0.71 -18.62 -1.69
N ILE A 122 -0.57 -18.61 -1.31
CA ILE A 122 -1.47 -17.47 -1.55
C ILE A 122 -1.80 -16.76 -0.25
N ASP A 123 -1.53 -15.46 -0.22
CA ASP A 123 -1.99 -14.57 0.84
C ASP A 123 -3.39 -14.04 0.50
N PHE A 124 -4.37 -14.34 1.36
CA PHE A 124 -5.72 -13.85 1.19
C PHE A 124 -5.96 -12.57 1.99
N HIS A 125 -6.26 -11.49 1.29
CA HIS A 125 -6.70 -10.24 1.89
C HIS A 125 -8.22 -10.14 1.82
N PHE A 126 -8.86 -9.96 2.97
CA PHE A 126 -10.31 -9.98 3.08
C PHE A 126 -10.89 -8.59 3.29
N THR A 127 -11.84 -8.21 2.46
CA THR A 127 -12.65 -7.00 2.63
C THR A 127 -14.12 -7.39 2.81
N VAL A 128 -14.74 -6.89 3.88
CA VAL A 128 -16.15 -7.15 4.20
C VAL A 128 -16.93 -5.86 4.10
N GLY A 129 -18.07 -5.89 3.41
CA GLY A 129 -18.88 -4.70 3.25
C GLY A 129 -20.30 -5.00 2.80
N THR A 130 -21.08 -3.95 2.50
CA THR A 130 -22.35 -4.10 1.79
C THR A 130 -22.09 -4.33 0.30
N THR A 131 -23.10 -4.79 -0.42
CA THR A 131 -23.00 -4.95 -1.89
C THR A 131 -22.60 -3.65 -2.58
N GLY A 132 -23.11 -2.50 -2.08
CA GLY A 132 -22.76 -1.18 -2.60
C GLY A 132 -21.28 -0.84 -2.42
N ASP A 133 -20.76 -1.04 -1.22
CA ASP A 133 -19.36 -0.75 -0.88
C ASP A 133 -18.39 -1.58 -1.73
N ILE A 134 -18.70 -2.88 -1.91
CA ILE A 134 -17.88 -3.79 -2.72
C ILE A 134 -17.88 -3.41 -4.19
N LEU A 135 -19.06 -3.03 -4.74
CA LEU A 135 -19.16 -2.61 -6.14
C LEU A 135 -18.46 -1.28 -6.43
N VAL A 136 -18.40 -0.39 -5.45
CA VAL A 136 -17.63 0.87 -5.57
C VAL A 136 -16.15 0.55 -5.60
N GLY A 137 -15.65 -0.25 -4.65
CA GLY A 137 -14.24 -0.64 -4.60
C GLY A 137 -13.75 -1.34 -5.87
N LEU A 138 -14.57 -2.22 -6.47
CA LEU A 138 -14.25 -2.91 -7.73
C LEU A 138 -14.19 -2.00 -8.98
N LYS A 139 -14.68 -0.77 -8.90
CA LYS A 139 -14.61 0.20 -10.01
C LYS A 139 -13.43 1.14 -9.91
N GLU A 140 -12.80 1.21 -8.74
CA GLU A 140 -11.65 2.08 -8.46
C GLU A 140 -10.31 1.34 -8.61
N ASP A 141 -10.34 0.01 -8.79
CA ASP A 141 -9.22 -0.86 -9.15
C ASP A 141 -9.14 -1.08 -10.68
#